data_c3df8c9272466f6b5b9245699c7a8c8c
#
_entry.id   c3df8c9272466f6b5b9245699c7a8c8c
#
_cell.length_a   1.000
_cell.length_b   1.000
_cell.length_c   1.000
_cell.angle_alpha   90.00
_cell.angle_beta   90.00
_cell.angle_gamma   90.00
#
_symmetry.space_group_name_H-M   'P 1'
#
loop_
_entity.id
_entity.type
_entity.pdbx_description
1 polymer ?
#
loop_
_entity_poly.entity_id
_entity_poly.type
_entity_poly.pdbx_seq_one_letter_code
_entity_poly.pdbx_strand_id
1 'polypeptide(L)'
;KDYENGAPQIPMFWDENGFSPRPFLHTLSKYRGADTNFRWEYKIDTSKRRYVYFFVKGWEYKYFNYSINLPGKALDFRIPGITFDTHLFGVKEGGIHLFGTDKAGKDLFSRTLSAIYISLAVGTVGVFISFVLSLIIGGISGYYGGWIDSLLQMFTDAIRTVPPIPLFMCLAAF
;
A
#
# COMPACT_ATOMS: atom_id res chain seq x y z
N LYS A 1 6.45 -21.99 5.37
CA LYS A 1 6.35 -20.81 4.48
C LYS A 1 7.78 -20.40 4.19
N ASP A 2 8.29 -20.85 3.05
CA ASP A 2 9.64 -20.54 2.62
C ASP A 2 9.64 -19.09 2.13
N TYR A 3 10.18 -18.21 2.96
CA TYR A 3 10.45 -16.83 2.58
C TYR A 3 11.68 -16.85 1.67
N GLU A 4 11.47 -17.21 0.42
CA GLU A 4 12.52 -17.09 -0.57
C GLU A 4 12.65 -15.62 -0.95
N ASN A 5 13.84 -15.05 -0.70
CA ASN A 5 14.17 -13.75 -1.27
C ASN A 5 14.12 -13.89 -2.78
N GLY A 6 13.12 -13.32 -3.41
CA GLY A 6 12.88 -13.40 -4.85
C GLY A 6 13.38 -12.15 -5.57
N ALA A 7 14.06 -12.35 -6.70
CA ALA A 7 14.30 -11.25 -7.62
C ALA A 7 12.99 -10.80 -8.29
N PRO A 8 12.93 -9.57 -8.84
CA PRO A 8 11.79 -9.10 -9.61
C PRO A 8 11.48 -10.04 -10.77
N GLN A 9 10.20 -10.37 -10.95
CA GLN A 9 9.71 -11.26 -11.99
C GLN A 9 8.77 -10.48 -12.91
N ILE A 10 9.17 -10.29 -14.16
CA ILE A 10 8.35 -9.60 -15.15
C ILE A 10 7.62 -10.64 -15.99
N PRO A 11 6.27 -10.60 -16.07
CA PRO A 11 5.53 -11.46 -16.98
C PRO A 11 5.93 -11.22 -18.44
N MET A 12 6.20 -12.29 -19.16
CA MET A 12 6.65 -12.25 -20.56
C MET A 12 5.62 -12.94 -21.46
N PHE A 13 5.58 -12.53 -22.73
CA PHE A 13 4.77 -13.16 -23.77
C PHE A 13 5.63 -13.90 -24.80
N TRP A 14 6.96 -13.70 -24.75
CA TRP A 14 7.92 -14.25 -25.71
C TRP A 14 9.17 -14.75 -24.99
N ASP A 15 9.65 -15.93 -25.39
CA ASP A 15 10.94 -16.49 -24.98
C ASP A 15 11.59 -17.27 -26.14
N GLU A 16 12.67 -18.00 -25.86
CA GLU A 16 13.37 -18.86 -26.83
C GLU A 16 12.47 -19.95 -27.44
N ASN A 17 11.41 -20.36 -26.72
CA ASN A 17 10.44 -21.37 -27.16
C ASN A 17 9.26 -20.77 -27.94
N GLY A 18 9.28 -19.47 -28.27
CA GLY A 18 8.31 -18.76 -29.08
C GLY A 18 7.26 -17.99 -28.28
N PHE A 19 6.30 -17.42 -29.02
CA PHE A 19 5.22 -16.60 -28.48
C PHE A 19 4.17 -17.39 -27.72
N SER A 20 3.69 -16.86 -26.62
CA SER A 20 2.53 -17.37 -25.87
C SER A 20 1.48 -16.27 -25.70
N PRO A 21 0.20 -16.52 -26.02
CA PRO A 21 -0.87 -15.55 -25.82
C PRO A 21 -1.18 -15.31 -24.35
N ARG A 22 -0.71 -16.16 -23.44
CA ARG A 22 -0.82 -15.96 -21.99
C ARG A 22 0.51 -15.53 -21.42
N PRO A 23 0.53 -14.50 -20.55
CA PRO A 23 1.74 -14.10 -19.87
C PRO A 23 2.25 -15.26 -19.00
N PHE A 24 3.54 -15.46 -18.99
CA PHE A 24 4.21 -16.49 -18.20
C PHE A 24 5.45 -15.92 -17.51
N LEU A 25 5.93 -16.64 -16.53
CA LEU A 25 7.13 -16.34 -15.75
C LEU A 25 8.05 -17.54 -15.81
N HIS A 26 9.35 -17.27 -15.80
CA HIS A 26 10.35 -18.29 -15.57
C HIS A 26 10.63 -18.46 -14.08
N THR A 27 11.00 -19.68 -13.68
CA THR A 27 11.43 -19.94 -12.30
C THR A 27 12.82 -19.36 -12.08
N LEU A 28 12.99 -18.63 -10.98
CA LEU A 28 14.27 -18.09 -10.56
C LEU A 28 14.84 -18.99 -9.46
N SER A 29 16.01 -19.57 -9.69
CA SER A 29 16.74 -20.32 -8.68
C SER A 29 17.90 -19.48 -8.14
N LYS A 30 18.11 -19.52 -6.83
CA LYS A 30 19.29 -18.91 -6.21
C LYS A 30 20.48 -19.81 -6.42
N TYR A 31 21.55 -19.22 -6.89
CA TYR A 31 22.83 -19.89 -7.08
C TYR A 31 23.94 -19.14 -6.33
N ARG A 32 24.87 -19.91 -5.75
CA ARG A 32 26.05 -19.39 -5.10
C ARG A 32 27.21 -20.35 -5.38
N GLY A 33 28.18 -19.91 -6.17
CA GLY A 33 29.31 -20.71 -6.55
C GLY A 33 30.63 -19.94 -6.53
N ALA A 34 31.72 -20.62 -6.82
CA ALA A 34 33.04 -19.99 -6.89
C ALA A 34 33.17 -19.02 -8.05
N ASP A 35 32.42 -19.23 -9.12
CA ASP A 35 32.30 -18.39 -10.31
C ASP A 35 31.66 -17.02 -9.99
N THR A 36 30.80 -16.94 -8.97
CA THR A 36 30.14 -15.72 -8.52
C THR A 36 30.85 -15.07 -7.32
N ASN A 37 32.11 -15.44 -7.03
CA ASN A 37 32.79 -15.00 -5.79
C ASN A 37 31.96 -15.22 -4.52
N PHE A 38 31.22 -16.33 -4.46
CA PHE A 38 30.30 -16.68 -3.38
C PHE A 38 29.19 -15.65 -3.11
N ARG A 39 28.87 -14.77 -4.08
CA ARG A 39 27.69 -13.90 -4.03
C ARG A 39 26.44 -14.70 -4.45
N TRP A 40 25.30 -14.30 -3.92
CA TRP A 40 24.03 -14.86 -4.36
C TRP A 40 23.64 -14.25 -5.71
N GLU A 41 23.49 -15.10 -6.71
CA GLU A 41 22.98 -14.73 -8.03
C GLU A 41 21.70 -15.50 -8.34
N TYR A 42 20.86 -14.96 -9.21
CA TYR A 42 19.64 -15.59 -9.66
C TYR A 42 19.85 -16.17 -11.05
N LYS A 43 19.65 -17.49 -11.17
CA LYS A 43 19.65 -18.17 -12.44
C LYS A 43 18.21 -18.37 -12.91
N ILE A 44 17.93 -17.97 -14.14
CA ILE A 44 16.62 -18.13 -14.77
C ILE A 44 16.56 -19.58 -15.31
N ASP A 45 15.56 -20.33 -14.89
CA ASP A 45 15.25 -21.64 -15.44
C ASP A 45 14.20 -21.47 -16.53
N THR A 46 14.66 -21.52 -17.79
CA THR A 46 13.79 -21.38 -18.97
C THR A 46 13.08 -22.68 -19.35
N SER A 47 13.36 -23.79 -18.67
CA SER A 47 12.78 -25.10 -18.98
C SER A 47 11.29 -25.19 -18.67
N LYS A 48 10.80 -24.40 -17.69
CA LYS A 48 9.41 -24.43 -17.25
C LYS A 48 8.78 -23.03 -17.31
N ARG A 49 7.71 -22.90 -18.10
CA ARG A 49 6.85 -21.72 -18.14
C ARG A 49 5.79 -21.82 -17.06
N ARG A 50 5.72 -20.85 -16.15
CA ARG A 50 4.64 -20.71 -15.15
C ARG A 50 3.66 -19.67 -15.66
N TYR A 51 2.50 -20.10 -16.10
CA TYR A 51 1.48 -19.21 -16.65
C TYR A 51 0.80 -18.37 -15.56
N VAL A 52 0.58 -17.10 -15.86
CA VAL A 52 -0.15 -16.18 -15.01
C VAL A 52 -1.65 -16.33 -15.31
N TYR A 53 -2.44 -16.45 -14.24
CA TYR A 53 -3.90 -16.53 -14.31
C TYR A 53 -4.50 -15.35 -13.58
N PHE A 54 -5.64 -14.87 -14.07
CA PHE A 54 -6.43 -13.85 -13.40
C PHE A 54 -7.46 -14.51 -12.48
N PHE A 55 -7.82 -13.82 -11.40
CA PHE A 55 -8.80 -14.24 -10.40
C PHE A 55 -8.51 -15.63 -9.80
N VAL A 56 -7.27 -15.79 -9.34
CA VAL A 56 -6.81 -17.04 -8.72
C VAL A 56 -7.20 -17.10 -7.25
N LYS A 57 -7.72 -18.24 -6.79
CA LYS A 57 -7.93 -18.49 -5.37
C LYS A 57 -6.59 -18.68 -4.66
N GLY A 58 -6.40 -17.98 -3.57
CA GLY A 58 -5.20 -18.03 -2.75
C GLY A 58 -5.52 -18.01 -1.26
N TRP A 59 -4.64 -17.40 -0.46
CA TRP A 59 -4.90 -17.24 0.97
C TRP A 59 -5.99 -16.21 1.23
N GLU A 60 -6.77 -16.43 2.29
CA GLU A 60 -7.78 -15.48 2.73
C GLU A 60 -7.14 -14.21 3.27
N TYR A 61 -7.67 -13.06 2.87
CA TYR A 61 -7.30 -11.75 3.39
C TYR A 61 -8.55 -10.95 3.75
N LYS A 62 -8.43 -10.11 4.78
CA LYS A 62 -9.54 -9.30 5.31
C LYS A 62 -9.31 -7.82 5.03
N TYR A 63 -10.27 -7.20 4.34
CA TYR A 63 -10.34 -5.75 4.20
C TYR A 63 -11.25 -5.17 5.29
N PHE A 64 -10.96 -3.92 5.70
CA PHE A 64 -11.75 -3.14 6.66
C PHE A 64 -11.84 -3.74 8.08
N ASN A 65 -10.89 -4.56 8.49
CA ASN A 65 -10.84 -5.07 9.84
C ASN A 65 -10.21 -4.02 10.78
N TYR A 66 -11.02 -3.09 11.26
CA TYR A 66 -10.59 -2.06 12.20
C TYR A 66 -11.17 -2.33 13.58
N SER A 67 -10.30 -2.35 14.59
CA SER A 67 -10.69 -2.33 15.99
C SER A 67 -10.20 -1.02 16.60
N ILE A 68 -11.11 -0.15 17.03
CA ILE A 68 -10.77 1.08 17.74
C ILE A 68 -10.94 0.79 19.23
N ASN A 69 -9.82 0.61 19.92
CA ASN A 69 -9.81 0.49 21.38
C ASN A 69 -9.70 1.88 21.98
N LEU A 70 -10.81 2.43 22.42
CA LEU A 70 -10.81 3.68 23.19
C LEU A 70 -10.37 3.38 24.65
N PRO A 71 -9.46 4.18 25.23
CA PRO A 71 -9.11 4.06 26.63
C PRO A 71 -10.29 4.46 27.52
N GLY A 72 -10.98 3.46 28.07
CA GLY A 72 -12.18 3.61 28.90
C GLY A 72 -13.30 2.72 28.37
N LYS A 73 -13.66 1.73 29.11
CA LYS A 73 -14.53 0.55 28.85
C LYS A 73 -15.88 0.73 28.13
N ALA A 74 -16.10 1.74 27.32
CA ALA A 74 -17.45 2.06 26.87
C ALA A 74 -17.82 1.64 25.44
N LEU A 75 -16.89 1.51 24.48
CA LEU A 75 -17.26 1.17 23.11
C LEU A 75 -16.09 0.50 22.37
N ASP A 76 -16.08 -0.83 22.34
CA ASP A 76 -15.33 -1.61 21.36
C ASP A 76 -16.08 -1.54 20.01
N PHE A 77 -15.73 -0.56 19.19
CA PHE A 77 -16.27 -0.50 17.85
C PHE A 77 -15.42 -1.39 16.93
N ARG A 78 -15.96 -2.57 16.61
CA ARG A 78 -15.33 -3.53 15.73
C ARG A 78 -16.08 -3.57 14.40
N ILE A 79 -15.44 -3.10 13.34
CA ILE A 79 -15.95 -3.30 11.99
C ILE A 79 -15.50 -4.68 11.54
N PRO A 80 -16.42 -5.63 11.32
CA PRO A 80 -16.06 -6.95 10.81
C PRO A 80 -15.52 -6.80 9.39
N GLY A 81 -14.28 -7.23 9.17
CA GLY A 81 -13.66 -7.19 7.85
C GLY A 81 -14.34 -8.16 6.88
N ILE A 82 -14.43 -7.76 5.62
CA ILE A 82 -14.90 -8.63 4.52
C ILE A 82 -13.73 -9.53 4.14
N THR A 83 -13.96 -10.84 4.16
CA THR A 83 -12.95 -11.84 3.81
C THR A 83 -13.02 -12.13 2.31
N PHE A 84 -11.88 -12.05 1.63
CA PHE A 84 -11.71 -12.43 0.24
C PHE A 84 -10.62 -13.50 0.13
N ASP A 85 -10.81 -14.43 -0.80
CA ASP A 85 -9.85 -15.50 -1.13
C ASP A 85 -9.33 -15.39 -2.57
N THR A 86 -9.84 -14.42 -3.34
CA THR A 86 -9.55 -14.27 -4.75
C THR A 86 -8.52 -13.17 -4.98
N HIS A 87 -7.38 -13.54 -5.57
CA HIS A 87 -6.32 -12.65 -5.97
C HIS A 87 -6.50 -12.22 -7.42
N LEU A 88 -6.21 -10.96 -7.74
CA LEU A 88 -6.39 -10.39 -9.07
C LEU A 88 -5.58 -11.17 -10.13
N PHE A 89 -4.39 -11.60 -9.78
CA PHE A 89 -3.54 -12.45 -10.62
C PHE A 89 -2.66 -13.35 -9.75
N GLY A 90 -2.27 -14.49 -10.29
CA GLY A 90 -1.43 -15.46 -9.60
C GLY A 90 -0.94 -16.57 -10.52
N VAL A 91 -0.07 -17.43 -10.00
CA VAL A 91 0.34 -18.69 -10.59
C VAL A 91 -0.22 -19.87 -9.79
N LYS A 92 -0.41 -21.02 -10.41
CA LYS A 92 -0.91 -22.20 -9.70
C LYS A 92 0.08 -22.75 -8.69
N GLU A 93 1.38 -22.61 -8.96
CA GLU A 93 2.46 -23.12 -8.11
C GLU A 93 3.46 -22.02 -7.82
N GLY A 94 3.81 -21.84 -6.54
CA GLY A 94 4.72 -20.81 -6.07
C GLY A 94 4.10 -19.42 -5.98
N GLY A 95 4.92 -18.41 -5.72
CA GLY A 95 4.53 -17.00 -5.64
C GLY A 95 4.89 -16.22 -6.89
N ILE A 96 4.24 -15.08 -7.09
CA ILE A 96 4.68 -14.04 -8.04
C ILE A 96 5.23 -12.88 -7.23
N HIS A 97 6.42 -12.43 -7.58
CA HIS A 97 7.05 -11.27 -6.98
C HIS A 97 7.40 -10.26 -8.07
N LEU A 98 6.41 -9.44 -8.49
CA LEU A 98 6.60 -8.49 -9.59
C LEU A 98 7.76 -7.53 -9.35
N PHE A 99 7.87 -6.99 -8.13
CA PHE A 99 8.95 -6.08 -7.72
C PHE A 99 10.02 -6.78 -6.86
N GLY A 100 9.98 -8.11 -6.83
CA GLY A 100 10.85 -8.88 -5.95
C GLY A 100 10.38 -8.85 -4.49
N THR A 101 11.27 -9.32 -3.62
CA THR A 101 11.05 -9.35 -2.18
C THR A 101 12.09 -8.52 -1.44
N ASP A 102 11.74 -8.05 -0.24
CA ASP A 102 12.70 -7.42 0.66
C ASP A 102 13.64 -8.44 1.32
N LYS A 103 14.56 -7.97 2.17
CA LYS A 103 15.50 -8.83 2.91
C LYS A 103 14.79 -9.85 3.84
N ALA A 104 13.55 -9.59 4.21
CA ALA A 104 12.71 -10.45 5.04
C ALA A 104 11.82 -11.40 4.20
N GLY A 105 11.99 -11.45 2.89
CA GLY A 105 11.22 -12.29 1.97
C GLY A 105 9.78 -11.79 1.74
N LYS A 106 9.46 -10.54 2.10
CA LYS A 106 8.12 -9.97 1.92
C LYS A 106 8.00 -9.38 0.52
N ASP A 107 6.89 -9.66 -0.16
CA ASP A 107 6.60 -9.13 -1.49
C ASP A 107 6.48 -7.61 -1.50
N LEU A 108 7.32 -6.95 -2.30
CA LEU A 108 7.36 -5.49 -2.40
C LEU A 108 6.11 -4.93 -3.09
N PHE A 109 5.56 -5.64 -4.08
CA PHE A 109 4.37 -5.20 -4.79
C PHE A 109 3.15 -5.12 -3.87
N SER A 110 2.88 -6.20 -3.13
CA SER A 110 1.77 -6.23 -2.16
C SER A 110 1.92 -5.16 -1.07
N ARG A 111 3.15 -4.93 -0.64
CA ARG A 111 3.45 -3.91 0.36
C ARG A 111 3.24 -2.49 -0.17
N THR A 112 3.62 -2.23 -1.41
CA THR A 112 3.38 -0.95 -2.08
C THR A 112 1.88 -0.68 -2.23
N LEU A 113 1.10 -1.67 -2.68
CA LEU A 113 -0.36 -1.55 -2.77
C LEU A 113 -1.00 -1.25 -1.41
N SER A 114 -0.56 -1.94 -0.35
CA SER A 114 -1.05 -1.69 1.00
C SER A 114 -0.71 -0.28 1.48
N ALA A 115 0.49 0.22 1.19
CA ALA A 115 0.90 1.58 1.53
C ALA A 115 0.08 2.64 0.78
N ILE A 116 -0.19 2.43 -0.51
CA ILE A 116 -1.05 3.30 -1.32
C ILE A 116 -2.46 3.36 -0.72
N TYR A 117 -3.04 2.21 -0.37
CA TYR A 117 -4.37 2.15 0.24
C TYR A 117 -4.44 2.98 1.53
N ILE A 118 -3.48 2.81 2.44
CA ILE A 118 -3.43 3.56 3.70
C ILE A 118 -3.28 5.06 3.43
N SER A 119 -2.38 5.45 2.53
CA SER A 119 -2.17 6.86 2.19
C SER A 119 -3.41 7.51 1.60
N LEU A 120 -4.10 6.84 0.69
CA LEU A 120 -5.36 7.32 0.11
C LEU A 120 -6.48 7.41 1.16
N ALA A 121 -6.59 6.40 2.04
CA ALA A 121 -7.60 6.41 3.09
C ALA A 121 -7.40 7.60 4.04
N VAL A 122 -6.19 7.80 4.54
CA VAL A 122 -5.86 8.94 5.43
C VAL A 122 -6.08 10.27 4.72
N GLY A 123 -5.62 10.40 3.47
CA GLY A 123 -5.82 11.61 2.67
C GLY A 123 -7.31 11.93 2.45
N THR A 124 -8.10 10.93 2.07
CA THR A 124 -9.54 11.10 1.83
C THR A 124 -10.28 11.52 3.11
N VAL A 125 -9.99 10.87 4.23
CA VAL A 125 -10.59 11.24 5.54
C VAL A 125 -10.19 12.66 5.92
N GLY A 126 -8.91 13.03 5.75
CA GLY A 126 -8.43 14.38 6.03
C GLY A 126 -9.14 15.45 5.20
N VAL A 127 -9.28 15.22 3.89
CA VAL A 127 -9.99 16.12 2.99
C VAL A 127 -11.48 16.24 3.38
N PHE A 128 -12.13 15.13 3.71
CA PHE A 128 -13.53 15.13 4.11
C PHE A 128 -13.75 15.93 5.40
N ILE A 129 -12.92 15.73 6.42
CA ILE A 129 -13.00 16.49 7.68
C ILE A 129 -12.76 17.99 7.42
N SER A 130 -11.73 18.32 6.63
CA SER A 130 -11.43 19.72 6.27
C SER A 130 -12.57 20.38 5.51
N PHE A 131 -13.21 19.65 4.60
CA PHE A 131 -14.36 20.14 3.83
C PHE A 131 -15.55 20.46 4.76
N VAL A 132 -15.90 19.54 5.65
CA VAL A 132 -17.01 19.74 6.62
C VAL A 132 -16.72 20.95 7.52
N LEU A 133 -15.50 21.03 8.07
CA LEU A 133 -15.11 22.17 8.91
C LEU A 133 -15.14 23.49 8.14
N SER A 134 -14.69 23.51 6.89
CA SER A 134 -14.73 24.70 6.04
C SER A 134 -16.16 25.15 5.75
N LEU A 135 -17.09 24.22 5.52
CA LEU A 135 -18.51 24.55 5.33
C LEU A 135 -19.13 25.15 6.59
N ILE A 136 -18.83 24.60 7.75
CA ILE A 136 -19.34 25.10 9.03
C ILE A 136 -18.79 26.50 9.32
N ILE A 137 -17.46 26.65 9.28
CA ILE A 137 -16.80 27.92 9.60
C ILE A 137 -17.16 28.99 8.57
N GLY A 138 -17.09 28.67 7.28
CA GLY A 138 -17.46 29.58 6.21
C GLY A 138 -18.95 29.95 6.19
N GLY A 139 -19.81 28.99 6.53
CA GLY A 139 -21.26 29.21 6.69
C GLY A 139 -21.58 30.17 7.83
N ILE A 140 -20.96 29.99 8.98
CA ILE A 140 -21.11 30.90 10.15
C ILE A 140 -20.57 32.29 9.80
N SER A 141 -19.38 32.37 9.22
CA SER A 141 -18.75 33.62 8.82
C SER A 141 -19.62 34.39 7.82
N GLY A 142 -20.11 33.70 6.78
CA GLY A 142 -20.95 34.32 5.74
C GLY A 142 -22.35 34.70 6.21
N TYR A 143 -22.95 33.92 7.14
CA TYR A 143 -24.30 34.21 7.66
C TYR A 143 -24.34 35.37 8.63
N TYR A 144 -23.41 35.39 9.61
CA TYR A 144 -23.41 36.44 10.65
C TYR A 144 -22.63 37.68 10.22
N GLY A 145 -21.59 37.55 9.42
CA GLY A 145 -20.78 38.67 8.96
C GLY A 145 -20.15 39.50 10.07
N GLY A 146 -19.75 40.74 9.70
CA GLY A 146 -19.32 41.75 10.67
C GLY A 146 -18.16 41.32 11.57
N TRP A 147 -18.31 41.51 12.89
CA TRP A 147 -17.23 41.21 13.84
C TRP A 147 -16.91 39.70 13.97
N ILE A 148 -17.91 38.84 13.78
CA ILE A 148 -17.72 37.37 13.83
C ILE A 148 -16.81 36.92 12.66
N ASP A 149 -17.06 37.43 11.46
CA ASP A 149 -16.25 37.16 10.29
C ASP A 149 -14.80 37.67 10.52
N SER A 150 -14.64 38.90 11.00
CA SER A 150 -13.33 39.46 11.31
C SER A 150 -12.56 38.64 12.35
N LEU A 151 -13.24 38.13 13.37
CA LEU A 151 -12.62 37.28 14.39
C LEU A 151 -12.16 35.94 13.81
N LEU A 152 -13.00 35.29 13.01
CA LEU A 152 -12.69 34.02 12.36
C LEU A 152 -11.53 34.16 11.36
N GLN A 153 -11.50 35.25 10.60
CA GLN A 153 -10.39 35.56 9.69
C GLN A 153 -9.09 35.81 10.45
N MET A 154 -9.11 36.62 11.51
CA MET A 154 -7.93 36.87 12.37
C MET A 154 -7.36 35.54 12.93
N PHE A 155 -8.23 34.64 13.41
CA PHE A 155 -7.83 33.36 13.92
C PHE A 155 -7.22 32.46 12.82
N THR A 156 -7.82 32.44 11.64
CA THR A 156 -7.33 31.69 10.49
C THR A 156 -5.97 32.19 10.01
N ASP A 157 -5.78 33.50 9.96
CA ASP A 157 -4.53 34.13 9.57
C ASP A 157 -3.43 33.88 10.60
N ALA A 158 -3.77 33.90 11.89
CA ALA A 158 -2.82 33.56 12.96
C ALA A 158 -2.29 32.13 12.80
N ILE A 159 -3.16 31.16 12.48
CA ILE A 159 -2.75 29.78 12.21
C ILE A 159 -1.86 29.69 10.95
N ARG A 160 -2.18 30.43 9.88
CA ARG A 160 -1.40 30.48 8.64
C ARG A 160 -0.03 31.13 8.79
N THR A 161 0.13 31.99 9.80
CA THR A 161 1.43 32.64 10.08
C THR A 161 2.48 31.62 10.54
N VAL A 162 2.05 30.50 11.12
CA VAL A 162 2.98 29.43 11.51
C VAL A 162 3.42 28.66 10.26
N PRO A 163 4.72 28.70 9.91
CA PRO A 163 5.19 27.98 8.72
C PRO A 163 5.04 26.46 8.92
N PRO A 164 4.32 25.76 8.03
CA PRO A 164 3.95 24.35 8.24
C PRO A 164 5.16 23.41 8.24
N ILE A 165 6.18 23.69 7.44
CA ILE A 165 7.36 22.83 7.33
C ILE A 165 8.14 22.74 8.65
N PRO A 166 8.55 23.84 9.30
CA PRO A 166 9.19 23.77 10.62
C PRO A 166 8.31 23.13 11.69
N LEU A 167 6.98 23.40 11.66
CA LEU A 167 6.05 22.79 12.60
C LEU A 167 6.04 21.25 12.48
N PHE A 168 5.92 20.73 11.26
CA PHE A 168 5.94 19.28 11.04
C PHE A 168 7.30 18.64 11.35
N MET A 169 8.41 19.35 11.09
CA MET A 169 9.73 18.87 11.49
C MET A 169 9.88 18.77 13.01
N CYS A 170 9.40 19.76 13.75
CA CYS A 170 9.39 19.72 15.21
C CYS A 170 8.52 18.55 15.74
N LEU A 171 7.30 18.37 15.18
CA LEU A 171 6.40 17.29 15.60
C LEU A 171 6.96 15.89 15.26
N ALA A 172 7.73 15.76 14.19
CA ALA A 172 8.35 14.49 13.81
C ALA A 172 9.60 14.15 14.66
N ALA A 173 10.16 15.09 15.40
CA ALA A 173 11.33 14.92 16.24
C ALA A 173 10.99 14.41 17.66
N PHE A 174 9.70 14.39 18.05
CA PHE A 174 9.15 13.84 19.29
C PHE A 174 8.45 12.50 19.05
#